data_76f2d04c79628a76fcb5f6f1f9099ad0
#
_entry.id   76f2d04c79628a76fcb5f6f1f9099ad0
#
_cell.length_a   1.000
_cell.length_b   1.000
_cell.length_c   1.000
_cell.angle_alpha   90.00
_cell.angle_beta   90.00
_cell.angle_gamma   90.00
#
_symmetry.space_group_name_H-M   'P 1'
#
loop_
_entity.id
_entity.type
_entity.pdbx_description
1 polymer ?
#
loop_
_entity_poly.entity_id
_entity_poly.type
_entity_poly.pdbx_seq_one_letter_code
_entity_poly.pdbx_strand_id
1 'polypeptide(L)'
;IGSGGITYLGENMYVNTFSVSQYNEKIESGRMSIMGKTHFSKHDRMRYRFMMQLFGLRLDKKQFKEDFGCSIEAGLPAEMAFMTAAGAFATNNDEEITLTPKGRYLMVVMMRQFFIGVNNLRDQARAALPGEEKELLFGC
;
A
#
# COMPACT_ATOMS: atom_id res chain seq x y z
N ILE A 1 -0.29 11.55 -8.29
CA ILE A 1 -0.41 12.50 -9.41
C ILE A 1 -0.90 11.69 -10.61
N GLY A 2 -1.86 12.25 -11.36
CA GLY A 2 -2.42 11.65 -12.56
C GLY A 2 -3.74 10.93 -12.33
N SER A 3 -4.43 10.60 -13.44
CA SER A 3 -5.63 9.78 -13.45
C SER A 3 -5.31 8.40 -12.90
N GLY A 4 -6.17 7.87 -12.01
CA GLY A 4 -5.96 6.58 -11.34
C GLY A 4 -4.79 6.54 -10.35
N GLY A 5 -4.20 7.68 -10.02
CA GLY A 5 -3.14 7.78 -9.01
C GLY A 5 -3.64 7.44 -7.62
N ILE A 6 -2.87 6.64 -6.87
CA ILE A 6 -3.13 6.31 -5.47
C ILE A 6 -2.09 7.03 -4.62
N THR A 7 -2.53 7.77 -3.61
CA THR A 7 -1.66 8.53 -2.71
C THR A 7 -1.98 8.15 -1.27
N TYR A 8 -0.95 7.75 -0.53
CA TYR A 8 -1.03 7.57 0.92
C TYR A 8 -0.43 8.79 1.61
N LEU A 9 -1.22 9.50 2.41
CA LEU A 9 -0.80 10.70 3.10
C LEU A 9 -1.37 10.73 4.52
N GLY A 10 -0.48 10.78 5.50
CA GLY A 10 -0.84 10.74 6.92
C GLY A 10 -1.58 9.46 7.28
N GLU A 11 -2.87 9.58 7.56
CA GLU A 11 -3.74 8.46 7.95
C GLU A 11 -4.72 8.05 6.86
N ASN A 12 -4.60 8.65 5.69
CA ASN A 12 -5.58 8.46 4.62
C ASN A 12 -4.92 8.00 3.33
N MET A 13 -5.62 7.14 2.63
CA MET A 13 -5.35 6.80 1.24
C MET A 13 -6.36 7.50 0.35
N TYR A 14 -5.88 8.17 -0.67
CA TYR A 14 -6.67 8.88 -1.66
C TYR A 14 -6.50 8.22 -3.02
N VAL A 15 -7.59 8.11 -3.75
CA VAL A 15 -7.59 7.56 -5.10
C VAL A 15 -8.17 8.61 -6.04
N ASN A 16 -7.41 8.99 -7.07
CA ASN A 16 -7.88 9.87 -8.13
C ASN A 16 -8.82 9.14 -9.07
N THR A 17 -9.68 9.91 -9.76
CA THR A 17 -10.54 9.34 -10.81
C THR A 17 -9.71 8.62 -11.88
N PHE A 18 -10.25 7.51 -12.39
CA PHE A 18 -9.67 6.78 -13.52
C PHE A 18 -10.07 7.36 -14.88
N SER A 19 -11.12 8.19 -14.91
CA SER A 19 -11.53 8.94 -16.11
C SER A 19 -10.54 10.08 -16.37
N VAL A 20 -9.95 10.09 -17.56
CA VAL A 20 -9.02 11.14 -17.99
C VAL A 20 -9.74 12.46 -18.20
N SER A 21 -10.94 12.44 -18.79
CA SER A 21 -11.75 13.64 -19.02
C SER A 21 -12.14 14.30 -17.69
N GLN A 22 -12.66 13.53 -16.73
CA GLN A 22 -12.99 14.04 -15.40
C GLN A 22 -11.75 14.53 -14.63
N TYR A 23 -10.61 13.87 -14.82
CA TYR A 23 -9.34 14.32 -14.23
C TYR A 23 -8.99 15.70 -14.73
N ASN A 24 -8.96 15.88 -16.05
CA ASN A 24 -8.60 17.16 -16.68
C ASN A 24 -9.58 18.27 -16.27
N GLU A 25 -10.88 18.03 -16.36
CA GLU A 25 -11.91 19.00 -15.94
C GLU A 25 -11.71 19.49 -14.49
N LYS A 26 -11.45 18.55 -13.56
CA LYS A 26 -11.21 18.91 -12.16
C LYS A 26 -9.94 19.72 -11.99
N ILE A 27 -8.84 19.33 -12.62
CA ILE A 27 -7.56 20.03 -12.52
C ILE A 27 -7.66 21.43 -13.15
N GLU A 28 -8.25 21.57 -14.33
CA GLU A 28 -8.47 22.87 -15.00
C GLU A 28 -9.36 23.81 -14.17
N SER A 29 -10.31 23.25 -13.42
CA SER A 29 -11.13 24.02 -12.47
C SER A 29 -10.48 24.26 -11.12
N GLY A 30 -9.18 23.94 -10.94
CA GLY A 30 -8.44 24.11 -9.69
C GLY A 30 -8.85 23.17 -8.56
N ARG A 31 -9.53 22.06 -8.87
CA ARG A 31 -10.01 21.07 -7.89
C ARG A 31 -9.17 19.80 -7.94
N MET A 32 -9.06 19.11 -6.80
CA MET A 32 -8.44 17.78 -6.76
C MET A 32 -9.34 16.74 -7.42
N SER A 33 -8.73 15.81 -8.16
CA SER A 33 -9.45 14.76 -8.89
C SER A 33 -9.77 13.52 -8.03
N ILE A 34 -9.83 13.66 -6.72
CA ILE A 34 -10.10 12.58 -5.77
C ILE A 34 -11.50 12.01 -6.01
N MET A 35 -11.59 10.70 -6.24
CA MET A 35 -12.84 9.94 -6.33
C MET A 35 -13.12 9.11 -5.07
N GLY A 36 -12.08 8.76 -4.32
CA GLY A 36 -12.21 7.95 -3.11
C GLY A 36 -11.18 8.30 -2.06
N LYS A 37 -11.59 8.16 -0.80
CA LYS A 37 -10.74 8.32 0.39
C LYS A 37 -11.02 7.17 1.35
N THR A 38 -9.96 6.56 1.87
CA THR A 38 -10.04 5.55 2.93
C THR A 38 -9.18 6.00 4.11
N HIS A 39 -9.74 5.95 5.31
CA HIS A 39 -8.99 6.17 6.54
C HIS A 39 -8.40 4.87 7.04
N PHE A 40 -7.10 4.86 7.32
CA PHE A 40 -6.41 3.73 7.91
C PHE A 40 -6.37 3.87 9.43
N SER A 41 -6.80 2.82 10.12
CA SER A 41 -6.58 2.70 11.56
C SER A 41 -5.08 2.71 11.88
N LYS A 42 -4.72 2.96 13.13
CA LYS A 42 -3.31 2.86 13.58
C LYS A 42 -2.73 1.48 13.26
N HIS A 43 -3.51 0.42 13.45
CA HIS A 43 -3.09 -0.95 13.18
C HIS A 43 -2.84 -1.21 11.67
N ASP A 44 -3.71 -0.69 10.78
CA ASP A 44 -3.51 -0.81 9.34
C ASP A 44 -2.26 -0.06 8.87
N ARG A 45 -1.99 1.11 9.46
CA ARG A 45 -0.76 1.88 9.18
C ARG A 45 0.50 1.14 9.63
N MET A 46 0.46 0.48 10.80
CA MET A 46 1.56 -0.37 11.27
C MET A 46 1.80 -1.54 10.31
N ARG A 47 0.75 -2.24 9.86
CA ARG A 47 0.83 -3.33 8.87
C ARG A 47 1.39 -2.83 7.53
N TYR A 48 0.92 -1.69 7.06
CA TYR A 48 1.43 -1.09 5.83
C TYR A 48 2.92 -0.76 5.95
N ARG A 49 3.34 -0.13 7.05
CA ARG A 49 4.75 0.17 7.32
C ARG A 49 5.60 -1.10 7.38
N PHE A 50 5.12 -2.12 8.08
CA PHE A 50 5.77 -3.42 8.20
C PHE A 50 6.01 -4.07 6.83
N MET A 51 4.96 -4.13 6.00
CA MET A 51 5.05 -4.69 4.66
C MET A 51 6.02 -3.91 3.77
N MET A 52 5.89 -2.59 3.73
CA MET A 52 6.69 -1.75 2.81
C MET A 52 8.17 -1.74 3.19
N GLN A 53 8.50 -1.65 4.47
CA GLN A 53 9.91 -1.66 4.90
C GLN A 53 10.55 -3.03 4.72
N LEU A 54 9.87 -4.12 5.05
CA LEU A 54 10.42 -5.47 4.83
C LEU A 54 10.48 -5.86 3.34
N PHE A 55 9.56 -5.35 2.51
CA PHE A 55 9.72 -5.47 1.06
C PHE A 55 10.98 -4.72 0.58
N GLY A 56 11.33 -3.60 1.20
CA GLY A 56 12.62 -2.91 1.07
C GLY A 56 13.79 -3.61 1.78
N LEU A 57 13.59 -4.83 2.29
CA LEU A 57 14.53 -5.76 2.91
C LEU A 57 14.98 -5.41 4.34
N ARG A 58 14.60 -4.26 4.88
CA ARG A 58 14.99 -3.82 6.23
C ARG A 58 13.86 -3.03 6.87
N LEU A 59 13.60 -3.31 8.15
CA LEU A 59 12.71 -2.52 9.00
C LEU A 59 13.51 -1.90 10.14
N ASP A 60 13.39 -0.57 10.29
CA ASP A 60 13.97 0.19 11.39
C ASP A 60 13.00 0.22 12.58
N LYS A 61 13.37 -0.43 13.69
CA LYS A 61 12.55 -0.52 14.90
C LYS A 61 12.46 0.78 15.67
N LYS A 62 13.53 1.59 15.67
CA LYS A 62 13.53 2.89 16.35
C LYS A 62 12.52 3.82 15.66
N GLN A 63 12.63 3.94 14.33
CA GLN A 63 11.71 4.74 13.55
C GLN A 63 10.26 4.25 13.68
N PHE A 64 10.04 2.92 13.68
CA PHE A 64 8.72 2.35 13.91
C PHE A 64 8.15 2.75 15.28
N LYS A 65 8.96 2.69 16.34
CA LYS A 65 8.55 3.06 17.68
C LYS A 65 8.27 4.56 17.80
N GLU A 66 9.06 5.41 17.16
CA GLU A 66 8.81 6.86 17.09
C GLU A 66 7.49 7.18 16.38
N ASP A 67 7.24 6.55 15.23
CA ASP A 67 6.04 6.80 14.42
C ASP A 67 4.75 6.31 15.08
N PHE A 68 4.82 5.19 15.84
CA PHE A 68 3.63 4.53 16.37
C PHE A 68 3.52 4.52 17.90
N GLY A 69 4.56 4.95 18.62
CA GLY A 69 4.56 4.99 20.11
C GLY A 69 4.57 3.60 20.78
N CYS A 70 4.89 2.53 20.03
CA CYS A 70 5.01 1.16 20.56
C CYS A 70 6.05 0.36 19.77
N SER A 71 6.60 -0.70 20.37
CA SER A 71 7.46 -1.62 19.62
C SER A 71 6.65 -2.40 18.57
N ILE A 72 7.34 -2.92 17.56
CA ILE A 72 6.68 -3.68 16.50
C ILE A 72 6.08 -5.00 17.05
N GLU A 73 6.73 -5.61 18.02
CA GLU A 73 6.26 -6.82 18.69
C GLU A 73 4.94 -6.60 19.45
N ALA A 74 4.82 -5.43 20.08
CA ALA A 74 3.59 -5.04 20.78
C ALA A 74 2.48 -4.60 19.82
N GLY A 75 2.86 -3.92 18.73
CA GLY A 75 1.91 -3.39 17.75
C GLY A 75 1.37 -4.44 16.78
N LEU A 76 2.18 -5.45 16.44
CA LEU A 76 1.88 -6.48 15.45
C LEU A 76 2.26 -7.89 15.95
N PRO A 77 1.72 -8.34 17.11
CA PRO A 77 2.15 -9.59 17.73
C PRO A 77 1.87 -10.82 16.84
N ALA A 78 0.76 -10.87 16.15
CA ALA A 78 0.39 -11.98 15.27
C ALA A 78 1.30 -12.09 14.04
N GLU A 79 1.57 -10.96 13.40
CA GLU A 79 2.46 -10.87 12.25
C GLU A 79 3.90 -11.25 12.63
N MET A 80 4.38 -10.76 13.77
CA MET A 80 5.70 -11.08 14.29
C MET A 80 5.82 -12.57 14.65
N ALA A 81 4.83 -13.15 15.31
CA ALA A 81 4.81 -14.56 15.63
C ALA A 81 4.80 -15.44 14.39
N PHE A 82 3.98 -15.09 13.38
CA PHE A 82 3.93 -15.80 12.10
C PHE A 82 5.29 -15.77 11.38
N MET A 83 5.89 -14.60 11.24
CA MET A 83 7.16 -14.45 10.54
C MET A 83 8.30 -15.14 11.26
N THR A 84 8.29 -15.13 12.61
CA THR A 84 9.26 -15.88 13.44
C THR A 84 9.10 -17.38 13.24
N ALA A 85 7.88 -17.90 13.36
CA ALA A 85 7.60 -19.34 13.17
C ALA A 85 7.94 -19.82 11.76
N ALA A 86 7.77 -18.96 10.77
CA ALA A 86 8.16 -19.22 9.40
C ALA A 86 9.69 -19.19 9.16
N GLY A 87 10.50 -18.77 10.14
CA GLY A 87 11.95 -18.60 9.98
C GLY A 87 12.30 -17.49 8.98
N ALA A 88 11.49 -16.43 8.96
CA ALA A 88 11.62 -15.36 7.98
C ALA A 88 12.69 -14.32 8.32
N PHE A 89 13.07 -14.20 9.60
CA PHE A 89 14.02 -13.19 10.07
C PHE A 89 15.47 -13.71 10.05
N ALA A 90 16.35 -12.99 9.38
CA ALA A 90 17.79 -13.19 9.45
C ALA A 90 18.37 -12.44 10.67
N THR A 91 17.92 -11.21 10.88
CA THR A 91 18.23 -10.40 12.06
C THR A 91 16.92 -9.90 12.66
N ASN A 92 16.82 -9.97 13.98
CA ASN A 92 15.76 -9.36 14.76
C ASN A 92 16.35 -8.93 16.11
N ASN A 93 16.97 -7.75 16.12
CA ASN A 93 17.59 -7.14 17.29
C ASN A 93 16.83 -5.87 17.72
N ASP A 94 17.40 -5.07 18.61
CA ASP A 94 16.77 -3.84 19.13
C ASP A 94 16.71 -2.70 18.09
N GLU A 95 17.48 -2.78 17.02
CA GLU A 95 17.60 -1.72 16.02
C GLU A 95 16.80 -2.03 14.76
N GLU A 96 16.91 -3.28 14.27
CA GLU A 96 16.39 -3.62 12.95
C GLU A 96 15.88 -5.06 12.83
N ILE A 97 15.07 -5.26 11.82
CA ILE A 97 14.70 -6.57 11.29
C ILE A 97 15.17 -6.67 9.85
N THR A 98 15.87 -7.77 9.52
CA THR A 98 16.20 -8.17 8.15
C THR A 98 15.67 -9.56 7.84
N LEU A 99 15.60 -9.93 6.55
CA LEU A 99 14.94 -11.14 6.09
C LEU A 99 15.93 -12.21 5.61
N THR A 100 15.65 -13.46 5.95
CA THR A 100 16.24 -14.63 5.28
C THR A 100 15.77 -14.71 3.82
N PRO A 101 16.39 -15.53 2.94
CA PRO A 101 15.86 -15.81 1.60
C PRO A 101 14.40 -16.28 1.64
N LYS A 102 14.03 -17.13 2.60
CA LYS A 102 12.65 -17.58 2.82
C LYS A 102 11.73 -16.41 3.20
N GLY A 103 12.19 -15.52 4.09
CA GLY A 103 11.45 -14.32 4.47
C GLY A 103 11.21 -13.37 3.30
N ARG A 104 12.21 -13.17 2.43
CA ARG A 104 12.07 -12.38 1.20
C ARG A 104 11.03 -13.00 0.26
N TYR A 105 11.05 -14.30 0.08
CA TYR A 105 10.04 -15.01 -0.71
C TYR A 105 8.62 -14.82 -0.15
N LEU A 106 8.45 -14.94 1.17
CA LEU A 106 7.16 -14.68 1.84
C LEU A 106 6.68 -13.24 1.59
N MET A 107 7.57 -12.25 1.69
CA MET A 107 7.23 -10.86 1.40
C MET A 107 6.81 -10.66 -0.05
N VAL A 108 7.47 -11.29 -1.00
CA VAL A 108 7.07 -11.24 -2.43
C VAL A 108 5.67 -11.83 -2.63
N VAL A 109 5.36 -12.97 -1.98
CA VAL A 109 4.03 -13.58 -2.05
C VAL A 109 2.96 -12.68 -1.44
N MET A 110 3.23 -12.09 -0.27
CA MET A 110 2.31 -11.15 0.39
C MET A 110 2.07 -9.89 -0.47
N MET A 111 3.13 -9.31 -1.03
CA MET A 111 3.04 -8.14 -1.91
C MET A 111 2.30 -8.47 -3.22
N ARG A 112 2.46 -9.67 -3.75
CA ARG A 112 1.68 -10.11 -4.92
C ARG A 112 0.18 -10.06 -4.63
N GLN A 113 -0.27 -10.54 -3.47
CA GLN A 113 -1.68 -10.48 -3.08
C GLN A 113 -2.18 -9.03 -2.93
N PHE A 114 -1.36 -8.17 -2.35
CA PHE A 114 -1.66 -6.74 -2.28
C PHE A 114 -1.84 -6.12 -3.68
N PHE A 115 -0.91 -6.38 -4.60
CA PHE A 115 -1.01 -5.86 -5.97
C PHE A 115 -2.18 -6.46 -6.76
N ILE A 116 -2.54 -7.72 -6.54
CA ILE A 116 -3.76 -8.30 -7.12
C ILE A 116 -4.99 -7.52 -6.65
N GLY A 117 -5.08 -7.21 -5.35
CA GLY A 117 -6.18 -6.40 -4.80
C GLY A 117 -6.24 -5.00 -5.42
N VAL A 118 -5.10 -4.33 -5.57
CA VAL A 118 -5.01 -3.01 -6.23
C VAL A 118 -5.42 -3.08 -7.69
N ASN A 119 -4.98 -4.11 -8.43
CA ASN A 119 -5.35 -4.28 -9.84
C ASN A 119 -6.84 -4.57 -10.00
N ASN A 120 -7.42 -5.42 -9.16
CA ASN A 120 -8.87 -5.68 -9.17
C ASN A 120 -9.67 -4.38 -8.94
N LEU A 121 -9.25 -3.53 -8.00
CA LEU A 121 -9.86 -2.22 -7.78
C LEU A 121 -9.78 -1.34 -9.03
N ARG A 122 -8.61 -1.30 -9.67
CA ARG A 122 -8.40 -0.56 -10.92
C ARG A 122 -9.27 -1.08 -12.05
N ASP A 123 -9.38 -2.39 -12.20
CA ASP A 123 -10.20 -3.01 -13.26
C ASP A 123 -11.69 -2.75 -13.04
N GLN A 124 -12.17 -2.81 -11.80
CA GLN A 124 -13.54 -2.41 -11.46
C GLN A 124 -13.82 -0.93 -11.75
N ALA A 125 -12.88 -0.05 -11.39
CA ALA A 125 -13.01 1.38 -11.66
C ALA A 125 -13.00 1.67 -13.17
N ARG A 126 -12.16 0.98 -13.95
CA ARG A 126 -12.11 1.08 -15.42
C ARG A 126 -13.38 0.53 -16.06
N ALA A 127 -13.92 -0.58 -15.54
CA ALA A 127 -15.17 -1.13 -16.03
C ALA A 127 -16.37 -0.19 -15.87
N ALA A 128 -16.31 0.72 -14.90
CA ALA A 128 -17.32 1.76 -14.66
C ALA A 128 -17.16 3.01 -15.54
N LEU A 129 -16.11 3.11 -16.37
CA LEU A 129 -15.92 4.25 -17.27
C LEU A 129 -16.93 4.25 -18.43
N PRO A 130 -17.33 5.44 -18.93
CA PRO A 130 -18.11 5.56 -20.16
C PRO A 130 -17.44 4.86 -21.36
N GLY A 131 -18.23 4.37 -22.32
CA GLY A 131 -17.72 3.63 -23.49
C GLY A 131 -16.67 4.39 -24.30
N GLU A 132 -16.92 5.67 -24.56
CA GLU A 132 -16.00 6.55 -25.29
C GLU A 132 -14.61 6.65 -24.62
N GLU A 133 -14.55 6.70 -23.30
CA GLU A 133 -13.27 6.70 -22.57
C GLU A 133 -12.58 5.35 -22.59
N LYS A 134 -13.34 4.25 -22.63
CA LYS A 134 -12.77 2.90 -22.78
C LYS A 134 -12.07 2.74 -24.13
N GLU A 135 -12.67 3.21 -25.20
CA GLU A 135 -12.08 3.17 -26.56
C GLU A 135 -10.77 3.97 -26.63
N LEU A 136 -10.73 5.17 -26.00
CA LEU A 136 -9.51 5.98 -25.94
C LEU A 136 -8.37 5.34 -25.16
N LEU A 137 -8.69 4.56 -24.12
CA LEU A 137 -7.68 3.96 -23.23
C LEU A 137 -7.22 2.57 -23.69
N PHE A 138 -8.07 1.83 -24.39
CA PHE A 138 -7.83 0.43 -24.71
C PHE A 138 -7.78 0.14 -26.21
N GLY A 139 -8.06 1.13 -27.08
CA GLY A 139 -7.79 1.17 -28.51
C GLY A 139 -7.96 -0.17 -29.22
N CYS A 140 -9.19 -0.71 -29.29
CA CYS A 140 -9.53 -1.84 -30.15
C CYS A 140 -10.56 -1.41 -31.16
#